data_306057645b73a21b2dbc5a4b7660360b
#
_entry.id   306057645b73a21b2dbc5a4b7660360b
#
_cell.length_a   1.000
_cell.length_b   1.000
_cell.length_c   1.000
_cell.angle_alpha   90.00
_cell.angle_beta   90.00
_cell.angle_gamma   90.00
#
_symmetry.space_group_name_H-M   'P 1'
#
loop_
_entity.id
_entity.type
_entity.pdbx_description
1 polymer ?
#
loop_
_entity_poly.entity_id
_entity_poly.type
_entity_poly.pdbx_seq_one_letter_code
_entity_poly.pdbx_strand_id
1 'polypeptide(L)'
;MTGDGLAEAAEMLAGASALLVCAGAGMGVDSGLPDFRGNEGFWRAYPPYARLGLSFAELADPRHFAEDPELAWGFYGHRLEMYRRTEPHAGFGLLLRHGAGLPGGVAVFTSNVDGQFQRAGFELVAEAHGSIHHLQCAVPCGPDIWPADFSLDVDESTMRARPPLPSCPNCGGLARPNIMMFGDFDWLSSRTDDQMRALAEWRRANRNAVVVEIGAGRAVPTVRRYAELASAATGALIRINPREPEVRHGRGVSVPRAALPALTALLAG
;
A
#
# COMPACT_ATOMS: atom_id res chain seq x y z
N MET A 1 -10.08 16.99 28.04
CA MET A 1 -10.30 17.28 26.61
C MET A 1 -8.98 16.95 25.91
N THR A 2 -8.85 15.74 25.42
CA THR A 2 -7.68 15.36 24.62
C THR A 2 -7.83 16.07 23.27
N GLY A 3 -6.92 17.03 22.99
CA GLY A 3 -6.82 17.65 21.68
C GLY A 3 -6.70 16.57 20.61
N ASP A 4 -6.99 16.87 19.35
CA ASP A 4 -6.93 15.95 18.23
C ASP A 4 -5.49 15.55 17.81
N GLY A 5 -4.48 15.83 18.66
CA GLY A 5 -3.07 15.50 18.47
C GLY A 5 -2.34 16.32 17.39
N LEU A 6 -3.03 17.25 16.71
CA LEU A 6 -2.42 17.98 15.58
C LEU A 6 -1.26 18.89 16.01
N ALA A 7 -1.39 19.61 17.13
CA ALA A 7 -0.32 20.50 17.59
C ALA A 7 0.96 19.73 17.95
N GLU A 8 0.81 18.63 18.70
CA GLU A 8 1.92 17.77 19.08
C GLU A 8 2.57 17.09 17.85
N ALA A 9 1.73 16.67 16.88
CA ALA A 9 2.22 16.09 15.62
C ALA A 9 2.97 17.14 14.78
N ALA A 10 2.48 18.37 14.71
CA ALA A 10 3.15 19.46 14.00
C ALA A 10 4.52 19.79 14.62
N GLU A 11 4.60 19.87 15.95
CA GLU A 11 5.88 20.06 16.66
C GLU A 11 6.86 18.93 16.40
N MET A 12 6.39 17.68 16.41
CA MET A 12 7.23 16.52 16.12
C MET A 12 7.76 16.55 14.68
N LEU A 13 6.94 16.94 13.71
CA LEU A 13 7.33 17.07 12.29
C LEU A 13 8.32 18.24 12.09
N ALA A 14 8.10 19.37 12.75
CA ALA A 14 9.00 20.53 12.68
C ALA A 14 10.40 20.22 13.22
N GLY A 15 10.51 19.33 14.20
CA GLY A 15 11.79 18.87 14.76
C GLY A 15 12.41 17.66 14.04
N ALA A 16 11.80 17.18 12.95
CA ALA A 16 12.28 15.98 12.27
C ALA A 16 13.57 16.24 11.47
N SER A 17 14.49 15.30 11.48
CA SER A 17 15.65 15.28 10.59
C SER A 17 15.47 14.37 9.37
N ALA A 18 14.52 13.43 9.46
CA ALA A 18 14.14 12.50 8.39
C ALA A 18 12.72 12.02 8.64
N LEU A 19 12.01 11.58 7.59
CA LEU A 19 10.64 11.13 7.65
C LEU A 19 10.51 9.68 7.14
N LEU A 20 9.96 8.80 7.97
CA LEU A 20 9.53 7.48 7.54
C LEU A 20 8.00 7.42 7.45
N VAL A 21 7.48 7.32 6.24
CA VAL A 21 6.05 7.13 6.01
C VAL A 21 5.71 5.65 6.00
N CYS A 22 4.77 5.23 6.85
CA CYS A 22 4.27 3.86 6.92
C CYS A 22 2.80 3.85 6.51
N ALA A 23 2.46 3.37 5.32
CA ALA A 23 1.11 3.53 4.76
C ALA A 23 0.36 2.22 4.54
N GLY A 24 -0.89 2.18 4.97
CA GLY A 24 -1.88 1.16 4.63
C GLY A 24 -2.96 1.71 3.67
N ALA A 25 -3.95 0.88 3.36
CA ALA A 25 -4.99 1.18 2.36
C ALA A 25 -5.76 2.50 2.63
N GLY A 26 -5.89 2.91 3.90
CA GLY A 26 -6.53 4.18 4.27
C GLY A 26 -5.82 5.42 3.72
N MET A 27 -4.56 5.33 3.28
CA MET A 27 -3.87 6.42 2.59
C MET A 27 -4.50 6.73 1.23
N GLY A 28 -4.93 5.71 0.48
CA GLY A 28 -5.51 5.88 -0.86
C GLY A 28 -6.99 6.27 -0.88
N VAL A 29 -7.69 6.23 0.27
CA VAL A 29 -9.15 6.48 0.32
C VAL A 29 -9.51 7.88 -0.17
N ASP A 30 -8.76 8.89 0.23
CA ASP A 30 -8.98 10.27 -0.20
C ASP A 30 -8.61 10.52 -1.69
N SER A 31 -7.96 9.55 -2.34
CA SER A 31 -7.78 9.49 -3.81
C SER A 31 -8.95 8.78 -4.52
N GLY A 32 -9.94 8.29 -3.78
CA GLY A 32 -11.07 7.52 -4.31
C GLY A 32 -10.82 6.00 -4.40
N LEU A 33 -9.69 5.50 -3.87
CA LEU A 33 -9.43 4.07 -3.84
C LEU A 33 -10.19 3.39 -2.69
N PRO A 34 -10.72 2.17 -2.90
CA PRO A 34 -11.38 1.41 -1.85
C PRO A 34 -10.35 0.91 -0.83
N ASP A 35 -10.69 0.95 0.47
CA ASP A 35 -9.84 0.43 1.54
C ASP A 35 -10.04 -1.07 1.83
N PHE A 36 -10.96 -1.73 1.14
CA PHE A 36 -11.32 -3.15 1.26
C PHE A 36 -11.57 -3.62 2.71
N ARG A 37 -11.98 -2.70 3.60
CA ARG A 37 -12.21 -3.01 5.01
C ARG A 37 -13.50 -3.80 5.20
N GLY A 38 -13.32 -5.06 5.60
CA GLY A 38 -14.41 -6.01 5.78
C GLY A 38 -15.14 -6.34 4.47
N ASN A 39 -15.99 -7.35 4.53
CA ASN A 39 -16.75 -7.80 3.37
C ASN A 39 -17.71 -6.73 2.83
N GLU A 40 -18.35 -5.95 3.70
CA GLU A 40 -19.29 -4.90 3.27
C GLU A 40 -18.61 -3.79 2.45
N GLY A 41 -17.42 -3.34 2.88
CA GLY A 41 -16.65 -2.34 2.13
C GLY A 41 -16.19 -2.88 0.79
N PHE A 42 -15.72 -4.12 0.76
CA PHE A 42 -15.32 -4.82 -0.45
C PHE A 42 -16.51 -5.02 -1.41
N TRP A 43 -17.63 -5.54 -0.94
CA TRP A 43 -18.82 -5.80 -1.77
C TRP A 43 -19.49 -4.53 -2.28
N ARG A 44 -19.36 -3.41 -1.57
CA ARG A 44 -19.81 -2.11 -2.06
C ARG A 44 -18.98 -1.64 -3.26
N ALA A 45 -17.67 -1.88 -3.23
CA ALA A 45 -16.78 -1.58 -4.36
C ALA A 45 -16.95 -2.56 -5.53
N TYR A 46 -17.32 -3.81 -5.23
CA TYR A 46 -17.42 -4.91 -6.19
C TYR A 46 -18.71 -5.73 -6.01
N PRO A 47 -19.89 -5.17 -6.41
CA PRO A 47 -21.18 -5.86 -6.24
C PRO A 47 -21.27 -7.26 -6.89
N PRO A 48 -20.63 -7.55 -8.05
CA PRO A 48 -20.64 -8.90 -8.62
C PRO A 48 -20.07 -9.97 -7.69
N TYR A 49 -18.98 -9.66 -6.94
CA TYR A 49 -18.42 -10.63 -5.99
C TYR A 49 -19.29 -10.82 -4.74
N ALA A 50 -20.09 -9.81 -4.37
CA ALA A 50 -21.10 -9.98 -3.32
C ALA A 50 -22.14 -11.05 -3.72
N ARG A 51 -22.57 -11.07 -5.00
CA ARG A 51 -23.50 -12.08 -5.52
C ARG A 51 -22.91 -13.49 -5.53
N LEU A 52 -21.58 -13.60 -5.67
CA LEU A 52 -20.84 -14.86 -5.59
C LEU A 52 -20.49 -15.26 -4.15
N GLY A 53 -20.78 -14.38 -3.17
CA GLY A 53 -20.42 -14.60 -1.75
C GLY A 53 -18.92 -14.53 -1.47
N LEU A 54 -18.10 -14.05 -2.43
CA LEU A 54 -16.65 -14.01 -2.31
C LEU A 54 -16.18 -12.79 -1.52
N SER A 55 -15.37 -13.02 -0.49
CA SER A 55 -14.67 -11.99 0.25
C SER A 55 -13.38 -11.55 -0.46
N PHE A 56 -12.82 -10.41 -0.02
CA PHE A 56 -11.50 -9.98 -0.51
C PHE A 56 -10.40 -11.03 -0.27
N ALA A 57 -10.39 -11.67 0.90
CA ALA A 57 -9.37 -12.66 1.25
C ALA A 57 -9.47 -13.91 0.38
N GLU A 58 -10.70 -14.33 0.04
CA GLU A 58 -10.91 -15.47 -0.85
C GLU A 58 -10.49 -15.17 -2.28
N LEU A 59 -10.75 -13.95 -2.79
CA LEU A 59 -10.29 -13.54 -4.13
C LEU A 59 -8.79 -13.28 -4.21
N ALA A 60 -8.18 -12.86 -3.11
CA ALA A 60 -6.74 -12.66 -3.02
C ALA A 60 -6.00 -13.97 -2.68
N ASP A 61 -6.38 -15.07 -3.32
CA ASP A 61 -5.79 -16.39 -3.21
C ASP A 61 -5.21 -16.79 -4.59
N PRO A 62 -3.94 -17.21 -4.66
CA PRO A 62 -3.29 -17.57 -5.93
C PRO A 62 -3.94 -18.75 -6.64
N ARG A 63 -4.72 -19.61 -5.94
CA ARG A 63 -5.43 -20.74 -6.54
C ARG A 63 -6.34 -20.33 -7.68
N HIS A 64 -6.95 -19.15 -7.62
CA HIS A 64 -7.84 -18.68 -8.68
C HIS A 64 -7.15 -18.51 -10.03
N PHE A 65 -5.83 -18.27 -10.06
CA PHE A 65 -5.09 -18.24 -11.32
C PHE A 65 -4.96 -19.61 -11.97
N ALA A 66 -5.04 -20.69 -11.21
CA ALA A 66 -5.04 -22.06 -11.74
C ALA A 66 -6.46 -22.57 -12.04
N GLU A 67 -7.42 -22.29 -11.17
CA GLU A 67 -8.78 -22.86 -11.21
C GLU A 67 -9.73 -22.04 -12.11
N ASP A 68 -9.64 -20.71 -12.04
CA ASP A 68 -10.50 -19.77 -12.78
C ASP A 68 -9.74 -18.48 -13.13
N PRO A 69 -8.82 -18.54 -14.10
CA PRO A 69 -7.94 -17.42 -14.43
C PRO A 69 -8.68 -16.18 -14.94
N GLU A 70 -9.83 -16.33 -15.58
CA GLU A 70 -10.66 -15.21 -16.02
C GLU A 70 -11.27 -14.44 -14.83
N LEU A 71 -11.71 -15.14 -13.79
CA LEU A 71 -12.19 -14.53 -12.55
C LEU A 71 -11.04 -13.81 -11.82
N ALA A 72 -9.89 -14.47 -11.66
CA ALA A 72 -8.71 -13.89 -11.02
C ALA A 72 -8.26 -12.61 -11.75
N TRP A 73 -8.10 -12.67 -13.06
CA TRP A 73 -7.73 -11.51 -13.87
C TRP A 73 -8.85 -10.47 -13.99
N GLY A 74 -10.11 -10.86 -13.87
CA GLY A 74 -11.22 -9.94 -13.76
C GLY A 74 -11.05 -9.00 -12.56
N PHE A 75 -10.73 -9.57 -11.40
CA PHE A 75 -10.47 -8.80 -10.19
C PHE A 75 -9.19 -7.95 -10.29
N TYR A 76 -8.06 -8.57 -10.63
CA TYR A 76 -6.78 -7.87 -10.67
C TYR A 76 -6.65 -6.92 -11.86
N GLY A 77 -7.24 -7.25 -13.01
CA GLY A 77 -7.27 -6.38 -14.18
C GLY A 77 -8.08 -5.12 -13.94
N HIS A 78 -9.29 -5.23 -13.36
CA HIS A 78 -10.09 -4.07 -12.97
C HIS A 78 -9.36 -3.18 -11.96
N ARG A 79 -8.69 -3.78 -10.96
CA ARG A 79 -7.88 -3.02 -9.98
C ARG A 79 -6.71 -2.31 -10.64
N LEU A 80 -5.99 -2.97 -11.54
CA LEU A 80 -4.85 -2.38 -12.24
C LEU A 80 -5.28 -1.13 -13.01
N GLU A 81 -6.37 -1.21 -13.77
CA GLU A 81 -6.90 -0.07 -14.51
C GLU A 81 -7.43 1.04 -13.59
N MET A 82 -8.10 0.70 -12.51
CA MET A 82 -8.54 1.66 -11.51
C MET A 82 -7.34 2.41 -10.90
N TYR A 83 -6.28 1.70 -10.51
CA TYR A 83 -5.08 2.30 -9.91
C TYR A 83 -4.31 3.18 -10.91
N ARG A 84 -4.24 2.78 -12.18
CA ARG A 84 -3.65 3.58 -13.26
C ARG A 84 -4.39 4.88 -13.52
N ARG A 85 -5.71 4.89 -13.39
CA ARG A 85 -6.54 6.10 -13.61
C ARG A 85 -6.59 7.02 -12.40
N THR A 86 -6.31 6.52 -11.19
CA THR A 86 -6.46 7.28 -9.96
C THR A 86 -5.23 8.11 -9.66
N GLU A 87 -5.40 9.44 -9.61
CA GLU A 87 -4.32 10.35 -9.22
C GLU A 87 -4.13 10.35 -7.69
N PRO A 88 -2.88 10.35 -7.19
CA PRO A 88 -2.60 10.54 -5.77
C PRO A 88 -3.18 11.87 -5.28
N HIS A 89 -3.89 11.87 -4.16
CA HIS A 89 -4.39 13.10 -3.57
C HIS A 89 -3.26 14.02 -3.08
N ALA A 90 -3.55 15.31 -2.87
CA ALA A 90 -2.55 16.34 -2.53
C ALA A 90 -1.67 16.00 -1.30
N GLY A 91 -2.17 15.17 -0.38
CA GLY A 91 -1.43 14.73 0.81
C GLY A 91 -0.14 13.99 0.51
N PHE A 92 -0.06 13.22 -0.60
CA PHE A 92 1.18 12.61 -1.05
C PHE A 92 2.24 13.67 -1.38
N GLY A 93 1.87 14.70 -2.14
CA GLY A 93 2.76 15.81 -2.48
C GLY A 93 3.18 16.64 -1.25
N LEU A 94 2.30 16.80 -0.25
CA LEU A 94 2.66 17.45 1.02
C LEU A 94 3.75 16.67 1.76
N LEU A 95 3.60 15.37 1.91
CA LEU A 95 4.60 14.50 2.53
C LEU A 95 5.93 14.52 1.78
N LEU A 96 5.88 14.44 0.45
CA LEU A 96 7.08 14.47 -0.39
C LEU A 96 7.85 15.78 -0.23
N ARG A 97 7.16 16.92 -0.34
CA ARG A 97 7.81 18.24 -0.19
C ARG A 97 8.39 18.45 1.20
N HIS A 98 7.64 18.08 2.25
CA HIS A 98 8.14 18.17 3.62
C HIS A 98 9.40 17.30 3.78
N GLY A 99 9.34 16.03 3.37
CA GLY A 99 10.46 15.11 3.46
C GLY A 99 11.68 15.54 2.65
N ALA A 100 11.48 16.08 1.44
CA ALA A 100 12.57 16.59 0.62
C ALA A 100 13.31 17.80 1.25
N GLY A 101 12.66 18.55 2.14
CA GLY A 101 13.28 19.62 2.93
C GLY A 101 14.08 19.15 4.14
N LEU A 102 14.02 17.89 4.49
CA LEU A 102 14.73 17.33 5.65
C LEU A 102 16.13 16.84 5.28
N PRO A 103 17.13 16.96 6.16
CA PRO A 103 18.51 16.49 5.89
C PRO A 103 18.59 15.01 5.50
N GLY A 104 17.76 14.16 6.11
CA GLY A 104 17.72 12.72 5.86
C GLY A 104 16.67 12.30 4.83
N GLY A 105 15.91 13.26 4.30
CA GLY A 105 14.89 12.98 3.29
C GLY A 105 13.69 12.20 3.80
N VAL A 106 13.01 11.52 2.87
CA VAL A 106 11.81 10.70 3.14
C VAL A 106 11.96 9.31 2.54
N ALA A 107 11.50 8.31 3.29
CA ALA A 107 11.36 6.95 2.82
C ALA A 107 9.95 6.42 3.14
N VAL A 108 9.49 5.44 2.37
CA VAL A 108 8.15 4.86 2.49
C VAL A 108 8.23 3.36 2.72
N PHE A 109 7.46 2.86 3.69
CA PHE A 109 7.10 1.46 3.84
C PHE A 109 5.58 1.33 3.66
N THR A 110 5.15 0.51 2.73
CA THR A 110 3.71 0.35 2.48
C THR A 110 3.31 -1.09 2.24
N SER A 111 2.09 -1.46 2.66
CA SER A 111 1.43 -2.70 2.24
C SER A 111 0.50 -2.49 1.04
N ASN A 112 0.36 -1.26 0.56
CA ASN A 112 -0.41 -0.97 -0.64
C ASN A 112 0.34 -1.46 -1.86
N VAL A 113 -0.42 -1.95 -2.84
CA VAL A 113 0.10 -2.49 -4.10
C VAL A 113 -0.23 -1.59 -5.31
N ASP A 114 -0.75 -0.39 -5.03
CA ASP A 114 -1.38 0.52 -5.97
C ASP A 114 -0.41 1.44 -6.74
N GLY A 115 0.85 1.54 -6.30
CA GLY A 115 1.85 2.40 -6.94
C GLY A 115 1.66 3.91 -6.73
N GLN A 116 0.76 4.34 -5.84
CA GLN A 116 0.46 5.76 -5.63
C GLN A 116 1.66 6.59 -5.16
N PHE A 117 2.53 6.02 -4.32
CA PHE A 117 3.74 6.69 -3.86
C PHE A 117 4.73 6.94 -4.99
N GLN A 118 4.99 5.94 -5.84
CA GLN A 118 5.86 6.08 -7.00
C GLN A 118 5.29 7.10 -7.99
N ARG A 119 3.97 7.06 -8.23
CA ARG A 119 3.29 8.04 -9.08
C ARG A 119 3.37 9.47 -8.52
N ALA A 120 3.36 9.63 -7.21
CA ALA A 120 3.54 10.91 -6.54
C ALA A 120 5.01 11.40 -6.52
N GLY A 121 5.97 10.61 -7.01
CA GLY A 121 7.38 10.96 -7.14
C GLY A 121 8.28 10.54 -5.98
N PHE A 122 7.84 9.63 -5.10
CA PHE A 122 8.73 9.07 -4.07
C PHE A 122 9.71 8.08 -4.69
N GLU A 123 11.00 8.24 -4.39
CA GLU A 123 12.07 7.39 -4.93
C GLU A 123 12.32 6.14 -4.08
N LEU A 124 12.31 6.28 -2.75
CA LEU A 124 12.54 5.17 -1.83
C LEU A 124 11.23 4.65 -1.26
N VAL A 125 10.67 3.64 -1.92
CA VAL A 125 9.40 2.98 -1.54
C VAL A 125 9.61 1.49 -1.41
N ALA A 126 9.33 0.94 -0.22
CA ALA A 126 9.31 -0.49 0.02
C ALA A 126 7.86 -0.99 0.06
N GLU A 127 7.47 -1.77 -0.94
CA GLU A 127 6.15 -2.37 -1.11
C GLU A 127 6.14 -3.77 -0.50
N ALA A 128 5.74 -3.87 0.77
CA ALA A 128 5.84 -5.10 1.57
C ALA A 128 5.01 -6.28 1.01
N HIS A 129 3.99 -5.99 0.22
CA HIS A 129 3.13 -7.01 -0.40
C HIS A 129 3.28 -7.04 -1.93
N GLY A 130 4.38 -6.51 -2.47
CA GLY A 130 4.60 -6.44 -3.91
C GLY A 130 3.81 -5.32 -4.59
N SER A 131 3.58 -5.45 -5.89
CA SER A 131 2.95 -4.41 -6.71
C SER A 131 2.06 -5.00 -7.80
N ILE A 132 0.90 -4.37 -8.02
CA ILE A 132 0.02 -4.73 -9.14
C ILE A 132 0.61 -4.33 -10.50
N HIS A 133 1.56 -3.39 -10.49
CA HIS A 133 2.24 -2.89 -11.69
C HIS A 133 3.39 -3.79 -12.16
N HIS A 134 3.59 -4.94 -11.52
CA HIS A 134 4.56 -5.95 -11.90
C HIS A 134 3.90 -7.33 -11.97
N LEU A 135 4.43 -8.16 -12.83
CA LEU A 135 3.99 -9.53 -13.06
C LEU A 135 5.09 -10.53 -12.69
N GLN A 136 4.64 -11.74 -12.40
CA GLN A 136 5.45 -12.95 -12.31
C GLN A 136 4.74 -14.10 -13.03
N CYS A 137 5.44 -15.19 -13.31
CA CYS A 137 4.82 -16.42 -13.76
C CYS A 137 3.87 -16.97 -12.68
N ALA A 138 2.67 -17.42 -13.05
CA ALA A 138 1.71 -17.97 -12.10
C ALA A 138 2.23 -19.23 -11.42
N VAL A 139 2.90 -20.08 -12.17
CA VAL A 139 3.71 -21.22 -11.67
C VAL A 139 5.17 -20.86 -11.97
N PRO A 140 5.96 -20.44 -10.99
CA PRO A 140 7.29 -19.88 -11.22
C PRO A 140 8.17 -20.81 -12.08
N CYS A 141 8.50 -20.36 -13.30
CA CYS A 141 9.43 -21.04 -14.19
C CYS A 141 10.86 -20.45 -14.13
N GLY A 142 11.03 -19.40 -13.33
CA GLY A 142 12.27 -18.68 -13.08
C GLY A 142 12.04 -17.53 -12.11
N PRO A 143 13.07 -16.75 -11.78
CA PRO A 143 13.01 -15.67 -10.79
C PRO A 143 12.46 -14.35 -11.34
N ASP A 144 12.04 -14.30 -12.61
CA ASP A 144 11.77 -13.06 -13.31
C ASP A 144 10.48 -12.37 -12.84
N ILE A 145 10.59 -11.07 -12.61
CA ILE A 145 9.50 -10.14 -12.36
C ILE A 145 9.61 -9.05 -13.43
N TRP A 146 8.51 -8.73 -14.11
CA TRP A 146 8.49 -7.75 -15.20
C TRP A 146 7.33 -6.76 -15.08
N PRO A 147 7.39 -5.58 -15.74
CA PRO A 147 6.31 -4.60 -15.70
C PRO A 147 5.00 -5.15 -16.27
N ALA A 148 3.88 -4.75 -15.69
CA ALA A 148 2.54 -5.03 -16.18
C ALA A 148 2.16 -4.06 -17.31
N ASP A 149 2.86 -4.15 -18.45
CA ASP A 149 2.67 -3.26 -19.60
C ASP A 149 1.67 -3.87 -20.60
N PHE A 150 0.41 -3.90 -20.21
CA PHE A 150 -0.71 -4.40 -21.02
C PHE A 150 -2.02 -3.72 -20.59
N SER A 151 -3.05 -3.83 -21.41
CA SER A 151 -4.44 -3.55 -21.06
C SER A 151 -5.25 -4.84 -21.10
N LEU A 152 -6.29 -4.94 -20.27
CA LEU A 152 -7.14 -6.12 -20.18
C LEU A 152 -8.61 -5.71 -20.27
N ASP A 153 -9.36 -6.38 -21.15
CA ASP A 153 -10.80 -6.20 -21.23
C ASP A 153 -11.47 -7.00 -20.12
N VAL A 154 -12.15 -6.31 -19.21
CA VAL A 154 -12.89 -6.90 -18.10
C VAL A 154 -14.37 -6.60 -18.27
N ASP A 155 -15.19 -7.63 -18.31
CA ASP A 155 -16.64 -7.49 -18.24
C ASP A 155 -17.08 -7.10 -16.82
N GLU A 156 -17.40 -5.82 -16.61
CA GLU A 156 -17.78 -5.28 -15.30
C GLU A 156 -19.06 -5.89 -14.73
N SER A 157 -19.92 -6.49 -15.57
CA SER A 157 -21.17 -7.12 -15.11
C SER A 157 -20.91 -8.46 -14.43
N THR A 158 -19.90 -9.19 -14.89
CA THR A 158 -19.49 -10.51 -14.38
C THR A 158 -18.17 -10.47 -13.60
N MET A 159 -17.43 -9.37 -13.73
CA MET A 159 -16.06 -9.22 -13.23
C MET A 159 -15.14 -10.33 -13.73
N ARG A 160 -15.23 -10.68 -15.00
CA ARG A 160 -14.36 -11.66 -15.66
C ARG A 160 -13.54 -10.99 -16.76
N ALA A 161 -12.27 -11.34 -16.81
CA ALA A 161 -11.41 -10.90 -17.90
C ALA A 161 -11.67 -11.69 -19.18
N ARG A 162 -11.63 -11.01 -20.33
CA ARG A 162 -11.72 -11.66 -21.63
C ARG A 162 -10.33 -12.04 -22.15
N PRO A 163 -10.17 -13.25 -22.70
CA PRO A 163 -8.90 -13.63 -23.36
C PRO A 163 -8.54 -12.70 -24.53
N PRO A 164 -7.23 -12.55 -24.84
CA PRO A 164 -6.11 -13.27 -24.26
C PRO A 164 -5.70 -12.73 -22.87
N LEU A 165 -5.44 -13.64 -21.94
CA LEU A 165 -4.91 -13.31 -20.61
C LEU A 165 -3.39 -13.10 -20.65
N PRO A 166 -2.79 -12.32 -19.71
CA PRO A 166 -1.36 -12.10 -19.65
C PRO A 166 -0.57 -13.41 -19.52
N SER A 167 0.49 -13.53 -20.29
CA SER A 167 1.34 -14.72 -20.33
C SER A 167 2.79 -14.43 -19.91
N CYS A 168 3.44 -15.45 -19.37
CA CYS A 168 4.85 -15.38 -19.02
C CYS A 168 5.71 -15.34 -20.30
N PRO A 169 6.64 -14.38 -20.44
CA PRO A 169 7.48 -14.26 -21.63
C PRO A 169 8.47 -15.43 -21.79
N ASN A 170 8.78 -16.15 -20.68
CA ASN A 170 9.77 -17.24 -20.71
C ASN A 170 9.15 -18.59 -21.08
N CYS A 171 7.98 -18.94 -20.51
CA CYS A 171 7.39 -20.26 -20.72
C CYS A 171 6.07 -20.25 -21.48
N GLY A 172 5.50 -19.06 -21.76
CA GLY A 172 4.18 -18.92 -22.39
C GLY A 172 3.00 -19.26 -21.49
N GLY A 173 3.24 -19.72 -20.26
CA GLY A 173 2.20 -20.01 -19.27
C GLY A 173 1.55 -18.74 -18.75
N LEU A 174 0.50 -18.90 -17.94
CA LEU A 174 -0.23 -17.76 -17.35
C LEU A 174 0.70 -16.90 -16.48
N ALA A 175 0.60 -15.58 -16.61
CA ALA A 175 1.19 -14.62 -15.69
C ALA A 175 0.16 -14.19 -14.63
N ARG A 176 0.65 -13.72 -13.48
CA ARG A 176 -0.16 -13.10 -12.42
C ARG A 176 0.53 -11.85 -11.86
N PRO A 177 -0.20 -10.94 -11.18
CA PRO A 177 0.43 -9.82 -10.51
C PRO A 177 1.46 -10.29 -9.48
N ASN A 178 2.60 -9.60 -9.41
CA ASN A 178 3.60 -9.83 -8.36
C ASN A 178 3.14 -9.21 -7.05
N ILE A 179 2.07 -9.76 -6.50
CA ILE A 179 1.46 -9.43 -5.22
C ILE A 179 1.52 -10.66 -4.32
N MET A 180 1.95 -10.47 -3.08
CA MET A 180 1.85 -11.50 -2.05
C MET A 180 0.39 -11.67 -1.62
N MET A 181 -0.21 -12.80 -1.97
CA MET A 181 -1.59 -13.16 -1.67
C MET A 181 -1.67 -13.99 -0.39
N PHE A 182 -2.89 -14.31 0.05
CA PHE A 182 -3.06 -15.19 1.20
C PHE A 182 -2.66 -16.63 0.86
N GLY A 183 -1.83 -17.25 1.72
CA GLY A 183 -1.33 -18.62 1.47
C GLY A 183 -0.40 -18.77 0.27
N ASP A 184 0.22 -17.71 -0.19
CA ASP A 184 1.03 -17.65 -1.40
C ASP A 184 2.48 -18.09 -1.17
N PHE A 185 2.78 -19.33 -1.47
CA PHE A 185 4.14 -19.88 -1.37
C PHE A 185 4.97 -19.69 -2.65
N ASP A 186 4.33 -19.31 -3.76
CA ASP A 186 4.96 -19.13 -5.07
C ASP A 186 5.23 -17.66 -5.41
N TRP A 187 5.02 -16.75 -4.43
CA TRP A 187 5.31 -15.34 -4.61
C TRP A 187 6.82 -15.08 -4.73
N LEU A 188 7.23 -14.39 -5.78
CA LEU A 188 8.62 -13.99 -5.99
C LEU A 188 8.89 -12.66 -5.26
N SER A 189 9.69 -12.71 -4.20
CA SER A 189 9.95 -11.58 -3.31
C SER A 189 11.13 -10.70 -3.72
N SER A 190 11.92 -11.08 -4.72
CA SER A 190 13.22 -10.45 -5.04
C SER A 190 13.15 -8.93 -5.18
N ARG A 191 12.12 -8.40 -5.87
CA ARG A 191 11.91 -6.96 -6.01
C ARG A 191 11.63 -6.28 -4.65
N THR A 192 10.78 -6.86 -3.84
CA THR A 192 10.48 -6.38 -2.48
C THR A 192 11.70 -6.47 -1.57
N ASP A 193 12.48 -7.55 -1.66
CA ASP A 193 13.69 -7.73 -0.85
C ASP A 193 14.74 -6.65 -1.16
N ASP A 194 14.89 -6.26 -2.43
CA ASP A 194 15.77 -5.16 -2.84
C ASP A 194 15.30 -3.83 -2.25
N GLN A 195 14.02 -3.52 -2.33
CA GLN A 195 13.42 -2.33 -1.73
C GLN A 195 13.58 -2.31 -0.20
N MET A 196 13.38 -3.45 0.46
CA MET A 196 13.54 -3.59 1.90
C MET A 196 14.99 -3.42 2.33
N ARG A 197 15.97 -3.87 1.54
CA ARG A 197 17.40 -3.62 1.78
C ARG A 197 17.73 -2.14 1.69
N ALA A 198 17.30 -1.46 0.63
CA ALA A 198 17.50 -0.03 0.47
C ALA A 198 16.85 0.78 1.61
N LEU A 199 15.63 0.43 2.00
CA LEU A 199 14.97 1.03 3.15
C LEU A 199 15.73 0.78 4.47
N ALA A 200 16.28 -0.41 4.67
CA ALA A 200 17.06 -0.74 5.87
C ALA A 200 18.37 0.06 5.93
N GLU A 201 19.02 0.30 4.79
CA GLU A 201 20.21 1.15 4.70
C GLU A 201 19.89 2.61 5.04
N TRP A 202 18.83 3.16 4.44
CA TRP A 202 18.36 4.51 4.76
C TRP A 202 18.00 4.65 6.24
N ARG A 203 17.35 3.67 6.86
CA ARG A 203 17.01 3.67 8.28
C ARG A 203 18.24 3.62 9.20
N ARG A 204 19.31 2.91 8.80
CA ARG A 204 20.58 2.91 9.57
C ARG A 204 21.20 4.30 9.61
N ALA A 205 21.12 5.06 8.52
CA ALA A 205 21.58 6.43 8.43
C ALA A 205 20.65 7.41 9.18
N ASN A 206 19.36 7.11 9.28
CA ASN A 206 18.33 8.00 9.81
C ASN A 206 17.61 7.38 11.04
N ARG A 207 18.38 7.02 12.07
CA ARG A 207 17.88 6.31 13.26
C ARG A 207 16.84 7.10 14.07
N ASN A 208 16.85 8.44 13.95
CA ASN A 208 15.94 9.36 14.64
C ASN A 208 14.82 9.87 13.74
N ALA A 209 14.56 9.22 12.61
CA ALA A 209 13.46 9.58 11.74
C ALA A 209 12.13 9.58 12.51
N VAL A 210 11.31 10.60 12.25
CA VAL A 210 9.92 10.61 12.70
C VAL A 210 9.13 9.62 11.84
N VAL A 211 8.35 8.77 12.48
CA VAL A 211 7.50 7.79 11.80
C VAL A 211 6.08 8.33 11.70
N VAL A 212 5.56 8.43 10.48
CA VAL A 212 4.16 8.80 10.23
C VAL A 212 3.43 7.59 9.66
N GLU A 213 2.57 6.98 10.47
CA GLU A 213 1.71 5.87 10.07
C GLU A 213 0.36 6.40 9.60
N ILE A 214 -0.06 6.02 8.39
CA ILE A 214 -1.27 6.53 7.76
C ILE A 214 -2.16 5.40 7.28
N GLY A 215 -3.41 5.35 7.77
CA GLY A 215 -4.45 4.47 7.25
C GLY A 215 -4.20 2.97 7.39
N ALA A 216 -3.32 2.55 8.31
CA ALA A 216 -3.06 1.15 8.56
C ALA A 216 -4.11 0.54 9.49
N GLY A 217 -4.68 -0.60 9.08
CA GLY A 217 -5.65 -1.36 9.88
C GLY A 217 -5.00 -2.38 10.82
N ARG A 218 -5.80 -2.94 11.74
CA ARG A 218 -5.38 -4.02 12.67
C ARG A 218 -5.54 -5.42 12.06
N ALA A 219 -6.44 -5.58 11.09
CA ALA A 219 -6.72 -6.89 10.48
C ALA A 219 -5.51 -7.45 9.73
N VAL A 220 -4.76 -6.60 9.00
CA VAL A 220 -3.48 -6.94 8.38
C VAL A 220 -2.42 -6.03 9.02
N PRO A 221 -1.75 -6.47 10.10
CA PRO A 221 -0.97 -5.60 10.96
C PRO A 221 0.44 -5.27 10.45
N THR A 222 0.79 -5.62 9.24
CA THR A 222 2.13 -5.47 8.64
C THR A 222 2.67 -4.05 8.82
N VAL A 223 1.92 -3.04 8.40
CA VAL A 223 2.33 -1.63 8.49
C VAL A 223 2.42 -1.17 9.94
N ARG A 224 1.42 -1.49 10.77
CA ARG A 224 1.42 -1.12 12.19
C ARG A 224 2.63 -1.67 12.94
N ARG A 225 2.91 -2.97 12.76
CA ARG A 225 4.07 -3.62 13.39
C ARG A 225 5.38 -2.97 12.95
N TYR A 226 5.48 -2.69 11.65
CA TYR A 226 6.68 -2.04 11.13
C TYR A 226 6.86 -0.63 11.69
N ALA A 227 5.80 0.19 11.72
CA ALA A 227 5.83 1.55 12.26
C ALA A 227 6.19 1.57 13.77
N GLU A 228 5.59 0.68 14.56
CA GLU A 228 5.88 0.53 15.99
C GLU A 228 7.33 0.10 16.26
N LEU A 229 7.83 -0.89 15.50
CA LEU A 229 9.24 -1.30 15.60
C LEU A 229 10.20 -0.21 15.12
N ALA A 230 9.83 0.52 14.07
CA ALA A 230 10.66 1.59 13.53
C ALA A 230 10.81 2.77 14.50
N SER A 231 9.77 3.08 15.28
CA SER A 231 9.72 4.16 16.25
C SER A 231 10.08 3.74 17.68
N ALA A 232 10.31 2.46 17.95
CA ALA A 232 10.48 1.93 19.31
C ALA A 232 11.59 2.63 20.11
N ALA A 233 12.73 2.97 19.49
CA ALA A 233 13.85 3.61 20.16
C ALA A 233 13.60 5.09 20.48
N THR A 234 12.83 5.81 19.66
CA THR A 234 12.58 7.25 19.79
C THR A 234 11.22 7.56 20.41
N GLY A 235 10.27 6.65 20.27
CA GLY A 235 8.84 6.86 20.56
C GLY A 235 8.15 7.83 19.61
N ALA A 236 8.86 8.36 18.60
CA ALA A 236 8.34 9.36 17.67
C ALA A 236 7.46 8.72 16.57
N LEU A 237 6.22 8.42 16.90
CA LEU A 237 5.22 7.87 16.02
C LEU A 237 3.98 8.76 15.96
N ILE A 238 3.65 9.26 14.79
CA ILE A 238 2.38 9.93 14.49
C ILE A 238 1.48 8.93 13.78
N ARG A 239 0.32 8.59 14.36
CA ARG A 239 -0.65 7.67 13.73
C ARG A 239 -1.87 8.45 13.26
N ILE A 240 -2.05 8.53 11.95
CA ILE A 240 -3.18 9.17 11.29
C ILE A 240 -4.18 8.08 10.88
N ASN A 241 -5.29 7.99 11.60
CA ASN A 241 -6.31 6.99 11.32
C ASN A 241 -7.66 7.43 11.93
N PRO A 242 -8.76 7.55 11.16
CA PRO A 242 -10.04 8.03 11.68
C PRO A 242 -10.75 7.05 12.63
N ARG A 243 -10.36 5.76 12.63
CA ARG A 243 -11.05 4.71 13.40
C ARG A 243 -10.18 4.06 14.47
N GLU A 244 -8.89 3.94 14.21
CA GLU A 244 -7.94 3.23 15.06
C GLU A 244 -6.66 4.06 15.30
N PRO A 245 -6.79 5.30 15.82
CA PRO A 245 -5.66 6.23 15.92
C PRO A 245 -4.74 5.96 17.11
N GLU A 246 -5.11 5.09 18.07
CA GLU A 246 -4.42 4.97 19.35
C GLU A 246 -2.96 4.52 19.18
N VAL A 247 -2.05 5.30 19.72
CA VAL A 247 -0.65 4.96 19.93
C VAL A 247 -0.43 4.71 21.42
N ARG A 248 0.24 3.61 21.76
CA ARG A 248 0.38 3.16 23.16
C ARG A 248 1.81 3.28 23.70
N HIS A 249 2.77 3.75 22.93
CA HIS A 249 4.17 3.81 23.36
C HIS A 249 4.79 5.19 23.21
N GLY A 250 5.74 5.48 24.11
CA GLY A 250 6.66 6.60 24.06
C GLY A 250 5.98 7.98 23.90
N ARG A 251 6.52 8.75 22.99
CA ARG A 251 6.04 10.08 22.60
C ARG A 251 5.03 10.04 21.45
N GLY A 252 4.36 8.91 21.28
CA GLY A 252 3.44 8.72 20.16
C GLY A 252 2.22 9.61 20.20
N VAL A 253 1.80 10.10 19.03
CA VAL A 253 0.69 11.02 18.83
C VAL A 253 -0.40 10.35 18.00
N SER A 254 -1.65 10.42 18.50
CA SER A 254 -2.83 9.89 17.83
C SER A 254 -3.57 11.03 17.12
N VAL A 255 -3.77 10.93 15.81
CA VAL A 255 -4.52 11.88 14.98
C VAL A 255 -5.74 11.16 14.38
N PRO A 256 -6.95 11.36 14.97
CA PRO A 256 -8.17 10.65 14.57
C PRO A 256 -8.82 11.28 13.33
N ARG A 257 -8.09 11.36 12.23
CA ARG A 257 -8.52 11.97 10.97
C ARG A 257 -8.22 11.08 9.76
N ALA A 258 -8.89 11.36 8.64
CA ALA A 258 -8.52 10.80 7.34
C ALA A 258 -7.18 11.39 6.86
N ALA A 259 -6.55 10.75 5.86
CA ALA A 259 -5.20 11.08 5.44
C ALA A 259 -5.08 12.53 4.93
N LEU A 260 -5.86 12.91 3.91
CA LEU A 260 -5.77 14.23 3.31
C LEU A 260 -6.08 15.38 4.27
N PRO A 261 -7.18 15.35 5.06
CA PRO A 261 -7.44 16.40 6.05
C PRO A 261 -6.35 16.53 7.12
N ALA A 262 -5.80 15.40 7.59
CA ALA A 262 -4.71 15.44 8.57
C ALA A 262 -3.44 16.05 7.98
N LEU A 263 -3.01 15.56 6.81
CA LEU A 263 -1.79 16.04 6.14
C LEU A 263 -1.89 17.49 5.72
N THR A 264 -3.07 17.94 5.28
CA THR A 264 -3.33 19.37 4.99
C THR A 264 -3.16 20.23 6.24
N ALA A 265 -3.75 19.81 7.36
CA ALA A 265 -3.64 20.55 8.62
C ALA A 265 -2.21 20.58 9.18
N LEU A 266 -1.42 19.53 8.93
CA LEU A 266 -0.05 19.41 9.45
C LEU A 266 1.02 20.06 8.56
N LEU A 267 0.83 20.07 7.22
CA LEU A 267 1.90 20.33 6.26
C LEU A 267 1.56 21.39 5.20
N ALA A 268 0.35 21.97 5.16
CA ALA A 268 -0.03 22.97 4.16
C ALA A 268 0.22 24.41 4.61
N GLY A 269 1.00 24.62 5.68
CA GLY A 269 1.38 25.91 6.22
C GLY A 269 2.60 26.51 5.54
#